data_45b86b7ba29d495941627dfc24d04837
#
_entry.id   45b86b7ba29d495941627dfc24d04837
#
_cell.length_a   1.000
_cell.length_b   1.000
_cell.length_c   1.000
_cell.angle_alpha   90.00
_cell.angle_beta   90.00
_cell.angle_gamma   90.00
#
_symmetry.space_group_name_H-M   'P 1'
#
loop_
_entity.id
_entity.type
_entity.pdbx_description
1 polymer ?
#
loop_
_entity_poly.entity_id
_entity_poly.type
_entity_poly.pdbx_seq_one_letter_code
_entity_poly.pdbx_strand_id
1 'polypeptide(L)' 'MTQNDTEARLAELEIQVALQNDLLDSLNDTVTRLQQALDLQQAQLRLLYGRLQEKDGGGANQAFNPAAEIPPHY' A
#
# COMPACT_ATOMS: atom_id res chain seq x y z
N MET A 1 37.73 0.47 -34.06
CA MET A 1 37.26 -0.36 -32.95
C MET A 1 37.53 -1.80 -33.27
N THR A 2 37.99 -2.50 -32.28
CA THR A 2 38.27 -3.90 -32.42
C THR A 2 37.09 -4.73 -31.96
N GLN A 3 37.11 -5.98 -32.37
CA GLN A 3 36.10 -6.94 -31.93
C GLN A 3 36.09 -7.08 -30.40
N ASN A 4 37.26 -7.00 -29.78
CA ASN A 4 37.40 -7.08 -28.33
C ASN A 4 36.66 -5.93 -27.63
N ASP A 5 36.73 -4.72 -28.21
CA ASP A 5 36.01 -3.58 -27.65
C ASP A 5 34.52 -3.79 -27.70
N THR A 6 34.04 -4.34 -28.81
CA THR A 6 32.61 -4.62 -28.97
C THR A 6 32.16 -5.69 -27.97
N GLU A 7 32.95 -6.75 -27.83
CA GLU A 7 32.65 -7.80 -26.89
C GLU A 7 32.63 -7.31 -25.46
N ALA A 8 33.58 -6.45 -25.10
CA ALA A 8 33.63 -5.88 -23.76
C ALA A 8 32.40 -5.01 -23.48
N ARG A 9 31.94 -4.24 -24.46
CA ARG A 9 30.76 -3.41 -24.32
C ARG A 9 29.51 -4.25 -24.18
N LEU A 10 29.44 -5.33 -24.96
CA LEU A 10 28.30 -6.23 -24.86
C LEU A 10 28.24 -6.87 -23.48
N ALA A 11 29.38 -7.32 -22.97
CA ALA A 11 29.46 -7.92 -21.66
C ALA A 11 29.01 -6.93 -20.58
N GLU A 12 29.46 -5.67 -20.71
CA GLU A 12 29.09 -4.62 -19.77
C GLU A 12 27.57 -4.36 -19.81
N LEU A 13 27.03 -4.29 -21.02
CA LEU A 13 25.59 -4.09 -21.18
C LEU A 13 24.79 -5.25 -20.60
N GLU A 14 25.27 -6.46 -20.78
CA GLU A 14 24.63 -7.63 -20.20
C GLU A 14 24.58 -7.55 -18.69
N ILE A 15 25.68 -7.11 -18.08
CA ILE A 15 25.75 -6.93 -16.63
C ILE A 15 24.74 -5.87 -16.19
N GLN A 16 24.68 -4.75 -16.91
CA GLN A 16 23.76 -3.68 -16.59
C GLN A 16 22.31 -4.13 -16.70
N VAL A 17 21.99 -4.89 -17.74
CA VAL A 17 20.64 -5.41 -17.91
C VAL A 17 20.29 -6.36 -16.78
N ALA A 18 21.21 -7.23 -16.39
CA ALA A 18 21.00 -8.15 -15.27
C ALA A 18 20.73 -7.40 -13.97
N LEU A 19 21.52 -6.35 -13.71
CA LEU A 19 21.33 -5.51 -12.52
C LEU A 19 19.98 -4.80 -12.55
N GLN A 20 19.59 -4.28 -13.71
CA GLN A 20 18.31 -3.63 -13.87
C GLN A 20 17.15 -4.60 -13.63
N ASN A 21 17.27 -5.81 -14.13
CA ASN A 21 16.26 -6.83 -13.91
C ASN A 21 16.12 -7.15 -12.43
N ASP A 22 17.25 -7.26 -11.73
CA ASP A 22 17.23 -7.50 -10.29
C ASP A 22 16.55 -6.36 -9.54
N LEU A 23 16.83 -5.12 -9.95
CA LEU A 23 16.19 -3.95 -9.33
C LEU A 23 14.68 -3.94 -9.60
N LEU A 24 14.28 -4.29 -10.81
CA LEU A 24 12.87 -4.36 -11.14
C LEU A 24 12.16 -5.42 -10.32
N ASP A 25 12.78 -6.57 -10.14
CA ASP A 25 12.21 -7.63 -9.30
C ASP A 25 12.07 -7.15 -7.86
N SER A 26 13.07 -6.48 -7.37
CA SER A 26 13.06 -5.94 -6.01
C SER A 26 11.97 -4.90 -5.83
N LEU A 27 11.83 -4.00 -6.82
CA LEU A 27 10.77 -3.00 -6.83
C LEU A 27 9.39 -3.66 -6.86
N ASN A 28 9.26 -4.69 -7.68
CA ASN A 28 8.01 -5.42 -7.80
C ASN A 28 7.60 -6.02 -6.45
N ASP A 29 8.56 -6.63 -5.76
CA ASP A 29 8.33 -7.15 -4.42
C ASP A 29 7.89 -6.06 -3.46
N THR A 30 8.56 -4.91 -3.51
CA THR A 30 8.23 -3.79 -2.64
C THR A 30 6.83 -3.27 -2.92
N VAL A 31 6.47 -3.13 -4.19
CA VAL A 31 5.13 -2.68 -4.57
C VAL A 31 4.08 -3.66 -4.07
N THR A 32 4.34 -4.95 -4.22
CA THR A 32 3.41 -5.98 -3.76
C THR A 32 3.19 -5.90 -2.26
N ARG A 33 4.28 -5.74 -1.50
CA ARG A 33 4.19 -5.59 -0.05
C ARG A 33 3.42 -4.35 0.36
N LEU A 34 3.66 -3.25 -0.35
CA LEU A 34 2.94 -2.01 -0.08
C LEU A 34 1.45 -2.15 -0.36
N GLN A 35 1.12 -2.83 -1.45
CA GLN A 35 -0.29 -3.08 -1.77
C GLN A 35 -0.97 -3.92 -0.70
N GLN A 36 -0.27 -4.96 -0.23
CA GLN A 36 -0.80 -5.80 0.85
C GLN A 36 -0.99 -5.01 2.13
N ALA A 37 -0.04 -4.13 2.45
CA ALA A 37 -0.14 -3.28 3.63
C ALA A 37 -1.32 -2.31 3.52
N LEU A 38 -1.52 -1.72 2.34
CA LEU A 38 -2.65 -0.84 2.11
C LEU A 38 -3.98 -1.58 2.23
N ASP A 39 -4.04 -2.77 1.66
CA ASP A 39 -5.26 -3.58 1.74
C ASP A 39 -5.61 -3.90 3.19
N LEU A 40 -4.60 -4.24 3.97
CA LEU A 40 -4.79 -4.53 5.39
C LEU A 40 -5.27 -3.29 6.13
N GLN A 41 -4.64 -2.15 5.88
CA GLN A 41 -5.03 -0.90 6.51
C GLN A 41 -6.45 -0.52 6.15
N GLN A 42 -6.83 -0.70 4.91
CA GLN A 42 -8.20 -0.42 4.49
C GLN A 42 -9.20 -1.32 5.21
N ALA A 43 -8.86 -2.59 5.34
CA ALA A 43 -9.72 -3.52 6.08
C ALA A 43 -9.87 -3.10 7.53
N GLN A 44 -8.76 -2.70 8.15
CA GLN A 44 -8.78 -2.24 9.54
C GLN A 44 -9.60 -0.97 9.70
N LEU A 45 -9.46 -0.04 8.76
CA LEU A 45 -10.23 1.19 8.79
C LEU A 45 -11.73 0.92 8.64
N ARG A 46 -12.08 -0.01 7.78
CA ARG A 46 -13.49 -0.40 7.62
C ARG A 46 -14.06 -0.99 8.90
N LEU A 47 -13.26 -1.81 9.57
CA LEU A 47 -13.68 -2.37 10.84
C LEU A 47 -13.89 -1.29 11.89
N LEU A 48 -12.94 -0.37 11.99
CA LEU A 48 -13.05 0.74 12.92
C LEU A 48 -14.25 1.60 12.63
N TYR A 49 -14.45 1.92 11.36
CA TYR A 49 -15.58 2.74 10.94
C TYR A 49 -16.90 2.04 11.26
N GLY A 50 -16.96 0.74 11.02
CA GLY A 50 -18.14 -0.04 11.35
C GLY A 50 -18.44 -0.03 12.83
N ARG A 51 -17.41 -0.16 13.65
CA ARG A 51 -17.59 -0.13 15.10
C ARG A 51 -18.07 1.23 15.58
N LEU A 52 -17.53 2.29 14.98
CA LEU A 52 -17.96 3.63 15.32
C LEU A 52 -19.42 3.85 14.96
N GLN A 53 -19.83 3.37 13.79
CA GLN A 53 -21.21 3.47 13.37
C GLN A 53 -22.15 2.68 14.28
N GLU A 54 -21.74 1.49 14.67
CA GLU A 54 -22.53 0.67 15.59
C GLU A 54 -22.71 1.37 16.92
N LYS A 55 -21.62 1.96 17.42
CA LYS A 55 -21.64 2.65 18.69
C LYS A 55 -22.59 3.85 18.64
N ASP A 56 -22.48 4.64 17.57
CA ASP A 56 -23.30 5.84 17.41
C ASP A 56 -24.75 5.49 17.08
N GLY A 57 -24.94 4.50 16.23
CA GLY A 57 -26.27 4.12 15.79
C GLY A 57 -27.01 3.24 16.75
N GLY A 58 -26.32 2.37 17.44
CA GLY A 58 -26.91 1.45 18.38
C GLY A 58 -27.16 2.08 19.74
N GLY A 59 -26.39 3.03 20.07
CA GLY A 59 -26.54 3.80 21.27
C GLY A 59 -27.53 4.89 21.09
N ALA A 60 -27.87 4.76 20.34
CA ALA A 60 -28.43 5.43 20.12
C ALA A 60 -29.08 5.64 19.99
N ASN A 61 -28.96 5.50 19.63
CA ASN A 61 -29.52 5.64 19.37
C ASN A 61 -29.75 5.81 19.96
N GLN A 62 -29.66 5.81 20.29
CA GLN A 62 -29.57 6.04 20.79
C GLN A 62 -29.25 6.77 21.26
N ALA A 63 -29.40 7.56 21.67
CA ALA A 63 -29.00 8.40 21.87
C ALA A 63 -28.34 9.12 21.51
N PHE A 64 -28.46 9.64 20.99
CA PHE A 64 -27.99 10.58 20.74
C PHE A 64 -27.83 11.11 20.13
N ASN A 65 -27.89 11.52 19.91
CA ASN A 65 -27.96 12.19 19.47
C ASN A 65 -27.49 12.83 19.12
N PRO A 66 -27.55 13.05 19.02
CA PRO A 66 -27.38 13.72 18.91
C PRO A 66 -27.12 14.29 18.98
N ALA A 67 -27.12 14.52 18.99
CA ALA A 67 -27.09 14.85 19.37
C ALA A 67 -26.68 14.77 19.85
N ALA A 68 -26.74 14.58 19.98
CA ALA A 68 -26.49 14.36 20.56
C ALA A 68 -25.75 14.10 20.71
N GLU A 69 -25.75 14.36 20.69
CA GLU A 69 -25.36 14.15 20.93
C GLU A 69 -24.64 14.13 20.43
N ILE A 70 -24.61 14.69 20.33
CA ILE A 70 -24.31 14.71 19.95
C ILE A 70 -23.61 14.92 19.56
N PRO A 71 -23.54 15.03 19.65
CA PRO A 71 -23.08 15.15 19.31
C PRO A 71 -22.42 15.12 18.93
N PRO A 72 -22.23 15.09 19.02
CA PRO A 72 -21.82 15.01 18.74
C PRO A 72 -21.14 14.91 18.39
N HIS A 73 -20.91 14.99 18.34
CA HIS A 73 -20.66 14.85 18.25
C HIS A 73 -19.79 14.81 17.83
N TYR A 74 -19.33 15.02 17.79
CA TYR A 74 -18.92 14.96 17.51
C TYR A 74 -18.61 15.15 17.19
#